data_7f0facaa8812450fa12c6dc5102a636f
#
_entry.id   7f0facaa8812450fa12c6dc5102a636f
#
_cell.length_a   1.000
_cell.length_b   1.000
_cell.length_c   1.000
_cell.angle_alpha   90.00
_cell.angle_beta   90.00
_cell.angle_gamma   90.00
#
_symmetry.space_group_name_H-M   'P 1'
#
loop_
_entity.id
_entity.type
_entity.pdbx_description
1 polymer ?
#
loop_
_entity_poly.entity_id
_entity_poly.type
_entity_poly.pdbx_seq_one_letter_code
_entity_poly.pdbx_strand_id
1 'polypeptide(L)'
;MHRLLLATGSIVALMTIHAQAADAVAPIAPLEPVVDESLYNWTGGYVGVQIGYGWGNIDRTTGVFANSYSADGFIGGVHAGYNHMIDRFVLGIEGDFDLTAMNGNDGGAGGTVDAAYFNWMASVRGRVGYAIDRVMIYGTGGVAFASVQNFNAAGVPAKIDETYTGWTVGAGVEYAFTDNLTTRLEYRYTDFGSQRFAPAGLAPFRNDIDVHAVRIGLSYKF
;
A
#
# COMPACT_ATOMS: atom_id res chain seq x y z
N MET A 1 88.91 -6.62 5.48
CA MET A 1 89.97 -5.62 5.53
C MET A 1 89.51 -4.37 4.80
N HIS A 2 89.72 -3.22 5.38
CA HIS A 2 89.55 -1.82 4.91
C HIS A 2 88.21 -1.18 5.25
N ARG A 3 88.12 -0.53 6.43
CA ARG A 3 88.33 0.84 6.83
C ARG A 3 87.42 1.84 6.04
N LEU A 4 86.36 2.32 6.62
CA LEU A 4 86.03 3.40 7.50
C LEU A 4 86.67 4.74 7.10
N LEU A 5 85.89 5.72 6.70
CA LEU A 5 86.13 7.13 6.96
C LEU A 5 84.84 7.90 7.03
N LEU A 6 84.62 8.51 8.20
CA LEU A 6 83.58 9.47 8.56
C LEU A 6 83.96 10.86 7.98
N ALA A 7 82.97 11.57 7.45
CA ALA A 7 83.03 12.99 7.21
C ALA A 7 81.81 13.68 7.80
N THR A 8 82.02 14.34 8.91
CA THR A 8 81.06 15.23 9.60
C THR A 8 81.05 16.59 8.86
N GLY A 9 79.88 16.90 8.28
CA GLY A 9 79.61 18.21 7.69
C GLY A 9 78.54 18.93 8.51
N SER A 10 78.92 19.89 9.32
CA SER A 10 78.01 20.78 10.04
C SER A 10 77.40 21.79 9.08
N ILE A 11 76.13 21.74 8.87
CA ILE A 11 75.31 22.73 8.16
C ILE A 11 74.66 23.64 9.19
N VAL A 12 75.17 24.88 9.27
CA VAL A 12 74.52 25.97 10.00
C VAL A 12 73.35 26.47 9.18
N ALA A 13 72.15 26.16 9.63
CA ALA A 13 70.91 26.67 9.03
C ALA A 13 70.64 28.08 9.57
N LEU A 14 70.79 29.10 8.73
CA LEU A 14 70.31 30.47 9.00
C LEU A 14 68.74 30.40 8.97
N MET A 15 68.14 30.60 10.13
CA MET A 15 66.73 30.87 10.23
C MET A 15 66.40 32.29 9.77
N THR A 16 65.89 32.48 8.58
CA THR A 16 65.23 33.72 8.18
C THR A 16 63.84 33.78 8.73
N ILE A 17 63.61 34.62 9.72
CA ILE A 17 62.29 34.92 10.25
C ILE A 17 61.54 35.78 9.23
N HIS A 18 60.65 35.24 8.46
CA HIS A 18 59.69 36.01 7.66
C HIS A 18 58.62 36.52 8.57
N ALA A 19 58.58 37.78 8.90
CA ALA A 19 57.41 38.41 9.50
C ALA A 19 56.31 38.46 8.43
N GLN A 20 55.33 37.59 8.52
CA GLN A 20 54.11 37.75 7.78
C GLN A 20 53.27 38.79 8.51
N ALA A 21 53.31 39.99 7.99
CA ALA A 21 52.38 41.03 8.36
C ALA A 21 51.08 40.85 7.59
N ALA A 22 50.02 41.22 8.27
CA ALA A 22 48.67 41.45 7.76
C ALA A 22 47.80 40.25 7.62
N ASP A 23 47.00 40.16 8.64
CA ASP A 23 45.67 39.60 8.69
C ASP A 23 44.82 40.12 7.50
N ALA A 24 44.88 39.45 6.37
CA ALA A 24 43.91 39.65 5.31
C ALA A 24 42.62 38.96 5.77
N VAL A 25 41.69 39.75 6.30
CA VAL A 25 40.33 39.30 6.51
C VAL A 25 39.86 38.72 5.18
N ALA A 26 39.84 37.39 5.09
CA ALA A 26 39.26 36.71 3.94
C ALA A 26 37.80 37.19 3.79
N PRO A 27 37.37 37.65 2.61
CA PRO A 27 36.00 38.00 2.40
C PRO A 27 35.16 36.78 2.81
N ILE A 28 34.21 36.97 3.74
CA ILE A 28 33.21 35.96 4.08
C ILE A 28 32.52 35.63 2.76
N ALA A 29 32.74 34.42 2.26
CA ALA A 29 32.02 33.94 1.08
C ALA A 29 30.52 34.14 1.36
N PRO A 30 29.76 34.70 0.41
CA PRO A 30 28.32 34.80 0.56
C PRO A 30 27.81 33.44 0.95
N LEU A 31 27.05 33.35 2.04
CA LEU A 31 26.32 32.13 2.39
C LEU A 31 25.53 31.75 1.14
N GLU A 32 25.86 30.58 0.58
CA GLU A 32 25.00 30.02 -0.48
C GLU A 32 23.58 30.04 0.05
N PRO A 33 22.59 30.51 -0.75
CA PRO A 33 21.19 30.47 -0.31
C PRO A 33 20.89 29.01 0.08
N VAL A 34 20.49 28.81 1.32
CA VAL A 34 19.93 27.55 1.77
C VAL A 34 18.74 27.32 0.84
N VAL A 35 18.91 26.44 -0.14
CA VAL A 35 17.78 25.96 -0.94
C VAL A 35 16.91 25.24 0.07
N ASP A 36 15.86 25.93 0.50
CA ASP A 36 14.81 25.31 1.28
C ASP A 36 14.21 24.24 0.36
N GLU A 37 14.66 22.99 0.52
CA GLU A 37 14.09 21.86 -0.20
C GLU A 37 12.63 21.76 0.26
N SER A 38 11.77 22.48 -0.48
CA SER A 38 10.33 22.44 -0.20
C SER A 38 9.88 20.99 -0.29
N LEU A 39 9.40 20.46 0.83
CA LEU A 39 8.82 19.11 0.89
C LEU A 39 7.81 18.95 -0.24
N TYR A 40 7.79 17.77 -0.86
CA TYR A 40 6.78 17.46 -1.86
C TYR A 40 5.37 17.68 -1.28
N ASN A 41 4.55 18.46 -1.96
CA ASN A 41 3.20 18.76 -1.50
C ASN A 41 2.22 17.65 -1.90
N TRP A 42 1.78 16.88 -0.92
CA TRP A 42 0.79 15.81 -1.10
C TRP A 42 -0.66 16.30 -1.19
N THR A 43 -0.91 17.60 -0.97
CA THR A 43 -2.27 18.17 -1.04
C THR A 43 -2.75 18.18 -2.49
N GLY A 44 -3.98 17.73 -2.69
CA GLY A 44 -4.67 17.77 -3.99
C GLY A 44 -5.57 16.57 -4.22
N GLY A 45 -6.39 16.69 -5.25
CA GLY A 45 -7.19 15.60 -5.80
C GLY A 45 -6.30 14.66 -6.62
N TYR A 46 -6.63 13.38 -6.65
CA TYR A 46 -5.96 12.41 -7.48
C TYR A 46 -6.93 11.36 -8.02
N VAL A 47 -6.59 10.80 -9.16
CA VAL A 47 -7.25 9.65 -9.77
C VAL A 47 -6.19 8.66 -10.22
N GLY A 48 -6.52 7.37 -10.22
CA GLY A 48 -5.55 6.37 -10.61
C GLY A 48 -6.15 5.03 -10.96
N VAL A 49 -5.27 4.13 -11.36
CA VAL A 49 -5.56 2.73 -11.65
C VAL A 49 -4.77 1.85 -10.70
N GLN A 50 -5.27 0.65 -10.46
CA GLN A 50 -4.62 -0.31 -9.59
C GLN A 50 -4.80 -1.73 -10.08
N ILE A 51 -3.81 -2.57 -9.78
CA ILE A 51 -3.84 -4.00 -9.98
C ILE A 51 -3.29 -4.68 -8.74
N GLY A 52 -3.79 -5.86 -8.44
CA GLY A 52 -3.34 -6.62 -7.27
C GLY A 52 -3.71 -8.09 -7.34
N TYR A 53 -3.35 -8.77 -6.29
CA TYR A 53 -3.71 -10.16 -6.06
C TYR A 53 -4.35 -10.28 -4.69
N GLY A 54 -5.54 -10.89 -4.65
CA GLY A 54 -6.29 -11.13 -3.44
C GLY A 54 -6.36 -12.61 -3.11
N TRP A 55 -6.40 -12.91 -1.82
CA TRP A 55 -6.69 -14.24 -1.29
C TRP A 55 -7.56 -14.09 -0.05
N GLY A 56 -8.48 -15.03 0.13
CA GLY A 56 -9.41 -14.99 1.24
C GLY A 56 -9.86 -16.39 1.64
N ASN A 57 -10.42 -16.48 2.83
CA ASN A 57 -11.04 -17.68 3.33
C ASN A 57 -12.54 -17.46 3.42
N ILE A 58 -13.28 -18.47 3.04
CA ILE A 58 -14.74 -18.52 3.16
C ILE A 58 -15.06 -19.67 4.10
N ASP A 59 -15.45 -19.32 5.33
CA ASP A 59 -15.88 -20.28 6.33
C ASP A 59 -17.39 -20.42 6.29
N ARG A 60 -17.87 -21.59 5.88
CA ARG A 60 -19.28 -21.91 5.81
C ARG A 60 -19.68 -22.88 6.90
N THR A 61 -20.62 -22.48 7.73
CA THR A 61 -21.18 -23.34 8.78
C THR A 61 -22.65 -23.63 8.49
N THR A 62 -22.98 -24.92 8.30
CA THR A 62 -24.37 -25.41 8.13
C THR A 62 -24.68 -26.42 9.21
N GLY A 63 -25.40 -26.01 10.24
CA GLY A 63 -25.69 -26.86 11.41
C GLY A 63 -24.43 -27.29 12.15
N VAL A 64 -24.09 -28.59 12.11
CA VAL A 64 -22.88 -29.18 12.72
C VAL A 64 -21.72 -29.38 11.74
N PHE A 65 -21.94 -29.07 10.46
CA PHE A 65 -20.91 -29.20 9.40
C PHE A 65 -20.27 -27.85 9.13
N ALA A 66 -18.94 -27.80 9.21
CA ALA A 66 -18.13 -26.65 8.85
C ALA A 66 -17.24 -27.03 7.67
N ASN A 67 -17.29 -26.23 6.59
CA ASN A 67 -16.42 -26.34 5.44
C ASN A 67 -15.71 -25.00 5.24
N SER A 68 -14.38 -25.04 5.07
CA SER A 68 -13.55 -23.88 4.71
C SER A 68 -12.97 -24.09 3.32
N TYR A 69 -13.04 -23.08 2.48
CA TYR A 69 -12.37 -23.08 1.18
C TYR A 69 -11.75 -21.72 0.90
N SER A 70 -10.66 -21.72 0.16
CA SER A 70 -9.94 -20.50 -0.19
C SER A 70 -10.37 -20.00 -1.56
N ALA A 71 -10.47 -18.70 -1.71
CA ALA A 71 -10.67 -18.02 -2.98
C ALA A 71 -9.49 -17.09 -3.22
N ASP A 72 -8.90 -17.14 -4.40
CA ASP A 72 -7.80 -16.27 -4.76
C ASP A 72 -7.89 -15.84 -6.23
N GLY A 73 -7.22 -14.74 -6.55
CA GLY A 73 -7.22 -14.24 -7.92
C GLY A 73 -6.77 -12.80 -8.07
N PHE A 74 -6.76 -12.35 -9.31
CA PHE A 74 -6.39 -10.98 -9.65
C PHE A 74 -7.54 -10.00 -9.35
N ILE A 75 -7.13 -8.80 -8.94
CA ILE A 75 -7.99 -7.65 -8.68
C ILE A 75 -7.46 -6.50 -9.51
N GLY A 76 -8.34 -5.75 -10.19
CA GLY A 76 -7.92 -4.57 -10.94
C GLY A 76 -9.03 -3.55 -10.98
N GLY A 77 -8.67 -2.27 -10.87
CA GLY A 77 -9.67 -1.22 -10.79
C GLY A 77 -9.13 0.19 -10.84
N VAL A 78 -9.97 1.11 -10.39
CA VAL A 78 -9.71 2.53 -10.36
C VAL A 78 -9.90 3.07 -8.95
N HIS A 79 -9.21 4.15 -8.64
CA HIS A 79 -9.38 4.86 -7.38
C HIS A 79 -9.33 6.36 -7.59
N ALA A 80 -9.97 7.10 -6.72
CA ALA A 80 -9.92 8.55 -6.69
C ALA A 80 -9.99 9.03 -5.24
N GLY A 81 -9.36 10.15 -4.95
CA GLY A 81 -9.34 10.69 -3.61
C GLY A 81 -8.87 12.14 -3.55
N TYR A 82 -8.84 12.64 -2.33
CA TYR A 82 -8.30 13.95 -2.01
C TYR A 82 -7.46 13.86 -0.74
N ASN A 83 -6.25 14.42 -0.80
CA ASN A 83 -5.34 14.53 0.33
C ASN A 83 -5.21 15.99 0.77
N HIS A 84 -5.08 16.22 2.06
CA HIS A 84 -4.72 17.49 2.66
C HIS A 84 -3.51 17.30 3.57
N MET A 85 -2.43 17.99 3.27
CA MET A 85 -1.16 17.92 4.01
C MET A 85 -1.07 19.05 5.02
N ILE A 86 -0.73 18.70 6.26
CA ILE A 86 -0.46 19.63 7.37
C ILE A 86 0.92 19.26 7.90
N ASP A 87 1.90 20.12 7.64
CA ASP A 87 3.32 19.84 7.88
C ASP A 87 3.77 18.56 7.17
N ARG A 88 3.98 17.47 7.91
CA ARG A 88 4.35 16.15 7.38
C ARG A 88 3.21 15.13 7.46
N PHE A 89 2.09 15.51 8.05
CA PHE A 89 0.93 14.63 8.13
C PHE A 89 0.01 14.86 6.95
N VAL A 90 -0.49 13.76 6.39
CA VAL A 90 -1.43 13.78 5.28
C VAL A 90 -2.72 13.12 5.74
N LEU A 91 -3.82 13.85 5.61
CA LEU A 91 -5.17 13.36 5.87
C LEU A 91 -5.92 13.32 4.55
N GLY A 92 -6.65 12.25 4.29
CA GLY A 92 -7.36 12.11 3.03
C GLY A 92 -8.59 11.24 3.11
N ILE A 93 -9.36 11.31 2.03
CA ILE A 93 -10.48 10.41 1.76
C ILE A 93 -10.27 9.79 0.38
N GLU A 94 -10.55 8.51 0.25
CA GLU A 94 -10.37 7.76 -0.99
C GLU A 94 -11.55 6.83 -1.23
N GLY A 95 -12.00 6.75 -2.48
CA GLY A 95 -12.92 5.75 -2.97
C GLY A 95 -12.25 4.90 -4.04
N ASP A 96 -12.55 3.61 -4.06
CA ASP A 96 -12.09 2.70 -5.10
C ASP A 96 -13.20 1.78 -5.59
N PHE A 97 -13.04 1.33 -6.84
CA PHE A 97 -13.88 0.33 -7.47
C PHE A 97 -12.99 -0.66 -8.24
N ASP A 98 -13.11 -1.93 -7.89
CA ASP A 98 -12.31 -3.03 -8.44
C ASP A 98 -13.20 -4.08 -9.09
N LEU A 99 -12.78 -4.57 -10.25
CA LEU A 99 -13.24 -5.81 -10.83
C LEU A 99 -12.34 -6.94 -10.31
N THR A 100 -12.94 -8.09 -10.04
CA THR A 100 -12.19 -9.21 -9.47
C THR A 100 -12.35 -10.45 -10.33
N ALA A 101 -11.26 -11.20 -10.46
CA ALA A 101 -11.22 -12.53 -11.06
C ALA A 101 -10.89 -13.59 -10.00
N MET A 102 -11.39 -13.38 -8.76
CA MET A 102 -11.20 -14.32 -7.66
C MET A 102 -12.20 -15.47 -7.80
N ASN A 103 -11.69 -16.69 -7.79
CA ASN A 103 -12.47 -17.91 -7.90
C ASN A 103 -12.14 -18.82 -6.71
N GLY A 104 -13.16 -19.27 -6.02
CA GLY A 104 -13.04 -20.28 -4.97
C GLY A 104 -13.88 -21.50 -5.29
N ASN A 105 -13.35 -22.71 -5.14
CA ASN A 105 -14.11 -23.95 -5.22
C ASN A 105 -13.67 -24.93 -4.11
N ASP A 106 -14.57 -25.70 -3.60
CA ASP A 106 -14.35 -26.68 -2.51
C ASP A 106 -13.82 -28.05 -2.98
N GLY A 107 -13.46 -28.20 -4.27
CA GLY A 107 -12.95 -29.44 -4.83
C GLY A 107 -13.92 -30.60 -4.89
N GLY A 108 -15.20 -30.39 -4.59
CA GLY A 108 -16.26 -31.41 -4.82
C GLY A 108 -16.25 -32.59 -3.85
N ALA A 109 -15.70 -32.47 -2.65
CA ALA A 109 -15.61 -33.54 -1.65
C ALA A 109 -16.98 -34.06 -1.10
N GLY A 110 -18.08 -33.62 -1.67
CA GLY A 110 -19.45 -34.04 -1.25
C GLY A 110 -20.44 -34.18 -2.39
N GLY A 111 -20.01 -34.15 -3.65
CA GLY A 111 -20.87 -34.25 -4.84
C GLY A 111 -21.67 -32.99 -5.17
N THR A 112 -21.44 -31.90 -4.47
CA THR A 112 -21.95 -30.55 -4.76
C THR A 112 -20.80 -29.58 -4.89
N VAL A 113 -20.63 -28.99 -6.06
CA VAL A 113 -19.59 -27.95 -6.28
C VAL A 113 -20.18 -26.61 -5.88
N ASP A 114 -19.84 -26.11 -4.69
CA ASP A 114 -20.14 -24.74 -4.32
C ASP A 114 -19.04 -23.84 -4.90
N ALA A 115 -19.38 -22.95 -5.82
CA ALA A 115 -18.47 -21.97 -6.39
C ALA A 115 -18.94 -20.56 -6.04
N ALA A 116 -18.04 -19.75 -5.50
CA ALA A 116 -18.28 -18.34 -5.25
C ALA A 116 -17.41 -17.50 -6.20
N TYR A 117 -18.04 -16.58 -6.90
CA TYR A 117 -17.36 -15.63 -7.80
C TYR A 117 -17.57 -14.23 -7.27
N PHE A 118 -16.49 -13.56 -6.99
CA PHE A 118 -16.52 -12.12 -6.72
C PHE A 118 -16.55 -11.38 -8.05
N ASN A 119 -17.56 -10.55 -8.28
CA ASN A 119 -17.66 -9.78 -9.53
C ASN A 119 -16.98 -8.42 -9.40
N TRP A 120 -17.29 -7.70 -8.33
CA TRP A 120 -16.72 -6.40 -8.05
C TRP A 120 -16.62 -6.13 -6.55
N MET A 121 -15.71 -5.29 -6.19
CA MET A 121 -15.53 -4.73 -4.85
C MET A 121 -15.42 -3.21 -4.94
N ALA A 122 -15.92 -2.50 -3.94
CA ALA A 122 -15.79 -1.06 -3.83
C ALA A 122 -15.51 -0.68 -2.37
N SER A 123 -14.83 0.45 -2.14
CA SER A 123 -14.69 0.94 -0.78
C SER A 123 -14.67 2.47 -0.71
N VAL A 124 -15.03 3.00 0.48
CA VAL A 124 -14.81 4.39 0.85
C VAL A 124 -14.03 4.40 2.16
N ARG A 125 -12.87 5.09 2.15
CA ARG A 125 -11.90 5.00 3.24
C ARG A 125 -11.35 6.36 3.63
N GLY A 126 -11.11 6.56 4.92
CA GLY A 126 -10.22 7.60 5.42
C GLY A 126 -8.77 7.15 5.25
N ARG A 127 -7.86 8.12 5.08
CA ARG A 127 -6.43 7.91 4.91
C ARG A 127 -5.65 8.82 5.83
N VAL A 128 -4.64 8.28 6.52
CA VAL A 128 -3.71 9.03 7.36
C VAL A 128 -2.30 8.62 6.96
N GLY A 129 -1.46 9.59 6.60
CA GLY A 129 -0.09 9.34 6.15
C GLY A 129 0.93 10.25 6.84
N TYR A 130 2.18 9.85 6.77
CA TYR A 130 3.34 10.64 7.15
C TYR A 130 4.28 10.77 5.95
N ALA A 131 4.51 12.00 5.52
CA ALA A 131 5.33 12.32 4.36
C ALA A 131 6.79 12.52 4.75
N ILE A 132 7.66 11.85 4.04
CA ILE A 132 9.12 11.99 4.08
C ILE A 132 9.51 12.40 2.67
N ASP A 133 9.40 13.70 2.37
CA ASP A 133 9.55 14.27 1.05
C ASP A 133 8.65 13.54 0.00
N ARG A 134 9.24 12.91 -0.99
CA ARG A 134 8.54 12.20 -2.07
C ARG A 134 8.06 10.79 -1.71
N VAL A 135 8.29 10.35 -0.47
CA VAL A 135 7.80 9.08 0.06
C VAL A 135 6.74 9.36 1.12
N MET A 136 5.63 8.66 1.09
CA MET A 136 4.60 8.70 2.12
C MET A 136 4.28 7.30 2.60
N ILE A 137 4.34 7.09 3.93
CA ILE A 137 3.84 5.87 4.57
C ILE A 137 2.45 6.19 5.09
N TYR A 138 1.47 5.33 4.82
CA TYR A 138 0.09 5.61 5.18
C TYR A 138 -0.67 4.39 5.67
N GLY A 139 -1.72 4.67 6.45
CA GLY A 139 -2.76 3.73 6.82
C GLY A 139 -4.13 4.19 6.30
N THR A 140 -5.01 3.24 6.05
CA THR A 140 -6.38 3.49 5.60
C THR A 140 -7.38 2.69 6.42
N GLY A 141 -8.61 3.19 6.52
CA GLY A 141 -9.71 2.47 7.15
C GLY A 141 -11.05 2.98 6.69
N GLY A 142 -12.03 2.08 6.54
CA GLY A 142 -13.35 2.48 6.04
C GLY A 142 -14.30 1.34 5.83
N VAL A 143 -15.28 1.58 4.95
CA VAL A 143 -16.35 0.64 4.61
C VAL A 143 -16.09 0.06 3.24
N ALA A 144 -16.30 -1.26 3.10
CA ALA A 144 -16.18 -1.98 1.85
C ALA A 144 -17.52 -2.62 1.45
N PHE A 145 -17.70 -2.74 0.15
CA PHE A 145 -18.86 -3.38 -0.49
C PHE A 145 -18.34 -4.40 -1.48
N ALA A 146 -19.01 -5.56 -1.58
CA ALA A 146 -18.70 -6.59 -2.58
C ALA A 146 -19.98 -7.21 -3.13
N SER A 147 -19.97 -7.54 -4.41
CA SER A 147 -21.01 -8.37 -5.02
C SER A 147 -20.48 -9.77 -5.25
N VAL A 148 -21.16 -10.74 -4.65
CA VAL A 148 -20.81 -12.15 -4.74
C VAL A 148 -21.94 -12.89 -5.42
N GLN A 149 -21.62 -13.67 -6.47
CA GLN A 149 -22.55 -14.59 -7.10
C GLN A 149 -22.29 -16.00 -6.56
N ASN A 150 -23.32 -16.59 -5.97
CA ASN A 150 -23.28 -17.96 -5.49
C ASN A 150 -23.97 -18.88 -6.50
N PHE A 151 -23.30 -19.97 -6.89
CA PHE A 151 -23.90 -21.06 -7.65
C PHE A 151 -24.10 -22.26 -6.74
N ASN A 152 -25.31 -22.81 -6.73
CA ASN A 152 -25.61 -24.01 -5.97
C ASN A 152 -25.70 -25.22 -6.94
N ALA A 153 -24.91 -26.26 -6.70
CA ALA A 153 -24.74 -27.40 -7.61
C ALA A 153 -25.90 -28.41 -7.60
N ALA A 154 -27.01 -28.14 -6.94
CA ALA A 154 -28.20 -28.96 -7.02
C ALA A 154 -29.02 -28.76 -8.32
N GLY A 155 -28.42 -28.18 -9.36
CA GLY A 155 -29.04 -28.01 -10.69
C GLY A 155 -30.11 -26.92 -10.76
N VAL A 156 -30.29 -26.15 -9.73
CA VAL A 156 -31.16 -24.97 -9.72
C VAL A 156 -30.28 -23.72 -9.83
N PRO A 157 -30.34 -22.96 -10.93
CA PRO A 157 -29.61 -21.71 -11.03
C PRO A 157 -30.33 -20.68 -10.14
N ALA A 158 -30.05 -20.70 -8.84
CA ALA A 158 -30.39 -19.60 -7.96
C ALA A 158 -29.28 -18.58 -8.10
N LYS A 159 -29.37 -17.73 -9.15
CA LYS A 159 -28.57 -16.53 -9.26
C LYS A 159 -29.05 -15.56 -8.19
N ILE A 160 -28.41 -15.60 -7.02
CA ILE A 160 -28.64 -14.66 -5.94
C ILE A 160 -27.49 -13.68 -5.99
N ASP A 161 -27.74 -12.50 -6.58
CA ASP A 161 -26.80 -11.37 -6.51
C ASP A 161 -27.01 -10.69 -5.15
N GLU A 162 -26.06 -10.83 -4.25
CA GLU A 162 -26.10 -10.16 -2.94
C GLU A 162 -24.92 -9.20 -2.77
N THR A 163 -25.23 -8.04 -2.20
CA THR A 163 -24.21 -7.05 -1.86
C THR A 163 -23.85 -7.21 -0.38
N TYR A 164 -22.61 -7.53 -0.13
CA TYR A 164 -22.02 -7.61 1.20
C TYR A 164 -21.44 -6.26 1.59
N THR A 165 -21.66 -5.86 2.84
CA THR A 165 -21.06 -4.67 3.43
C THR A 165 -20.15 -5.10 4.57
N GLY A 166 -18.93 -4.56 4.59
CA GLY A 166 -17.92 -4.87 5.59
C GLY A 166 -17.06 -3.67 5.94
N TRP A 167 -16.06 -3.90 6.76
CA TRP A 167 -15.04 -2.93 7.07
C TRP A 167 -13.71 -3.33 6.43
N THR A 168 -12.86 -2.33 6.17
CA THR A 168 -11.55 -2.56 5.56
C THR A 168 -10.50 -1.69 6.24
N VAL A 169 -9.30 -2.25 6.38
CA VAL A 169 -8.11 -1.53 6.82
C VAL A 169 -6.96 -1.86 5.88
N GLY A 170 -6.05 -0.92 5.72
CA GLY A 170 -4.88 -1.11 4.87
C GLY A 170 -3.70 -0.27 5.34
N ALA A 171 -2.53 -0.64 4.86
CA ALA A 171 -1.32 0.14 5.03
C ALA A 171 -0.48 0.07 3.76
N GLY A 172 0.25 1.13 3.47
CA GLY A 172 1.02 1.19 2.23
C GLY A 172 2.11 2.25 2.25
N VAL A 173 2.86 2.23 1.16
CA VAL A 173 3.87 3.23 0.85
C VAL A 173 3.55 3.80 -0.52
N GLU A 174 3.62 5.12 -0.64
CA GLU A 174 3.42 5.84 -1.89
C GLU A 174 4.67 6.67 -2.21
N TYR A 175 5.06 6.68 -3.47
CA TYR A 175 6.22 7.41 -3.97
C TYR A 175 5.82 8.34 -5.13
N ALA A 176 6.23 9.60 -5.04
CA ALA A 176 5.99 10.61 -6.08
C ALA A 176 7.19 10.64 -7.05
N PHE A 177 7.02 10.09 -8.24
CA PHE A 177 8.03 10.15 -9.30
C PHE A 177 8.21 11.57 -9.85
N THR A 178 7.07 12.25 -10.04
CA THR A 178 7.01 13.65 -10.48
C THR A 178 6.05 14.41 -9.55
N ASP A 179 5.82 15.66 -9.83
CA ASP A 179 4.88 16.47 -9.03
C ASP A 179 3.41 16.01 -9.20
N ASN A 180 3.12 15.33 -10.30
CA ASN A 180 1.79 14.87 -10.63
C ASN A 180 1.63 13.34 -10.67
N LEU A 181 2.72 12.56 -10.75
CA LEU A 181 2.64 11.11 -10.92
C LEU A 181 3.17 10.39 -9.69
N THR A 182 2.31 9.57 -9.07
CA THR A 182 2.66 8.77 -7.90
C THR A 182 2.41 7.29 -8.14
N THR A 183 3.18 6.43 -7.47
CA THR A 183 2.93 4.99 -7.40
C THR A 183 2.78 4.57 -5.96
N ARG A 184 1.97 3.54 -5.71
CA ARG A 184 1.76 3.01 -4.37
C ARG A 184 1.82 1.49 -4.34
N LEU A 185 2.25 0.96 -3.19
CA LEU A 185 2.12 -0.43 -2.81
C LEU A 185 1.29 -0.47 -1.53
N GLU A 186 0.17 -1.20 -1.53
CA GLU A 186 -0.77 -1.28 -0.43
C GLU A 186 -1.08 -2.75 -0.09
N TYR A 187 -1.03 -3.08 1.18
CA TYR A 187 -1.66 -4.28 1.73
C TYR A 187 -3.00 -3.90 2.34
N ARG A 188 -4.04 -4.69 2.05
CA ARG A 188 -5.40 -4.45 2.52
C ARG A 188 -6.01 -5.72 3.11
N TYR A 189 -6.67 -5.56 4.24
CA TYR A 189 -7.54 -6.55 4.85
C TYR A 189 -8.98 -6.05 4.79
N THR A 190 -9.90 -6.92 4.41
CA THR A 190 -11.34 -6.61 4.35
C THR A 190 -12.12 -7.76 5.00
N ASP A 191 -13.00 -7.42 5.91
CA ASP A 191 -13.88 -8.36 6.61
C ASP A 191 -15.34 -7.98 6.31
N PHE A 192 -16.06 -8.86 5.64
CA PHE A 192 -17.47 -8.68 5.33
C PHE A 192 -18.37 -9.24 6.41
N GLY A 193 -17.81 -9.70 7.53
CA GLY A 193 -18.52 -10.24 8.67
C GLY A 193 -19.27 -11.52 8.34
N SER A 194 -20.12 -11.93 9.27
CA SER A 194 -20.91 -13.12 9.13
C SER A 194 -22.33 -12.79 8.69
N GLN A 195 -22.73 -13.33 7.55
CA GLN A 195 -24.09 -13.24 7.04
C GLN A 195 -24.84 -14.56 7.30
N ARG A 196 -26.04 -14.46 7.84
CA ARG A 196 -26.91 -15.62 8.06
C ARG A 196 -27.94 -15.69 6.95
N PHE A 197 -27.96 -16.82 6.24
CA PHE A 197 -28.91 -17.11 5.19
C PHE A 197 -29.92 -18.15 5.68
N ALA A 198 -31.21 -17.91 5.46
CA ALA A 198 -32.29 -18.84 5.74
C ALA A 198 -33.19 -18.96 4.51
N PRO A 199 -32.74 -19.64 3.43
CA PRO A 199 -33.57 -19.86 2.26
C PRO A 199 -34.76 -20.75 2.60
N ALA A 200 -35.91 -20.47 1.99
CA ALA A 200 -37.12 -21.29 2.22
C ALA A 200 -36.88 -22.76 1.80
N GLY A 201 -37.02 -23.68 2.74
CA GLY A 201 -36.86 -25.12 2.50
C GLY A 201 -35.45 -25.70 2.68
N LEU A 202 -34.45 -24.86 3.08
CA LEU A 202 -33.09 -25.30 3.37
C LEU A 202 -32.70 -24.94 4.81
N ALA A 203 -31.74 -25.70 5.38
CA ALA A 203 -31.19 -25.35 6.68
C ALA A 203 -30.46 -23.99 6.62
N PRO A 204 -30.61 -23.10 7.64
CA PRO A 204 -29.92 -21.85 7.67
C PRO A 204 -28.41 -22.10 7.75
N PHE A 205 -27.64 -21.34 6.96
CA PHE A 205 -26.17 -21.36 6.97
C PHE A 205 -25.59 -19.99 7.23
N ARG A 206 -24.37 -19.95 7.70
CA ARG A 206 -23.59 -18.75 8.00
C ARG A 206 -22.32 -18.77 7.17
N ASN A 207 -22.03 -17.65 6.52
CA ASN A 207 -20.79 -17.45 5.82
C ASN A 207 -20.02 -16.34 6.51
N ASP A 208 -18.78 -16.60 6.87
CA ASP A 208 -17.79 -15.61 7.29
C ASP A 208 -16.78 -15.44 6.14
N ILE A 209 -16.58 -14.21 5.68
CA ILE A 209 -15.76 -13.92 4.50
C ILE A 209 -14.73 -12.87 4.88
N ASP A 210 -13.45 -13.22 4.77
CA ASP A 210 -12.33 -12.30 4.87
C ASP A 210 -11.46 -12.34 3.61
N VAL A 211 -10.92 -11.19 3.23
CA VAL A 211 -10.10 -11.02 2.04
C VAL A 211 -8.87 -10.21 2.37
N HIS A 212 -7.72 -10.76 2.02
CA HIS A 212 -6.43 -10.09 2.01
C HIS A 212 -6.06 -9.72 0.57
N ALA A 213 -5.43 -8.57 0.35
CA ALA A 213 -4.96 -8.18 -0.97
C ALA A 213 -3.66 -7.40 -0.88
N VAL A 214 -2.77 -7.64 -1.84
CA VAL A 214 -1.61 -6.78 -2.13
C VAL A 214 -1.87 -6.09 -3.47
N ARG A 215 -1.74 -4.77 -3.49
CA ARG A 215 -2.08 -3.93 -4.64
C ARG A 215 -0.93 -2.98 -4.97
N ILE A 216 -0.72 -2.77 -6.25
CA ILE A 216 0.11 -1.69 -6.78
C ILE A 216 -0.77 -0.74 -7.56
N GLY A 217 -0.57 0.56 -7.39
CA GLY A 217 -1.36 1.59 -8.04
C GLY A 217 -0.49 2.67 -8.67
N LEU A 218 -1.02 3.30 -9.69
CA LEU A 218 -0.46 4.48 -10.34
C LEU A 218 -1.52 5.57 -10.31
N SER A 219 -1.15 6.77 -9.83
CA SER A 219 -2.09 7.88 -9.68
C SER A 219 -1.56 9.15 -10.33
N TYR A 220 -2.48 9.93 -10.87
CA TYR A 220 -2.26 11.29 -11.33
C TYR A 220 -2.87 12.27 -10.33
N LYS A 221 -2.04 13.16 -9.76
CA LYS A 221 -2.41 14.21 -8.83
C LYS A 221 -2.55 15.55 -9.58
N PHE A 222 -3.60 16.27 -9.26
CA PHE A 222 -3.91 17.60 -9.82
C PHE A 222 -3.33 18.73 -8.97
#